data_2af24796e4d3e23fe27e243ead8acf84
#
_entry.id   2af24796e4d3e23fe27e243ead8acf84
#
_cell.length_a   1.000
_cell.length_b   1.000
_cell.length_c   1.000
_cell.angle_alpha   90.00
_cell.angle_beta   90.00
_cell.angle_gamma   90.00
#
_symmetry.space_group_name_H-M   'P 1'
#
loop_
_entity.id
_entity.type
_entity.pdbx_description
1 polymer ?
#
loop_
_entity_poly.entity_id
_entity_poly.type
_entity_poly.pdbx_seq_one_letter_code
_entity_poly.pdbx_strand_id
1 'polypeptide(L)'
;MKGRQRALVGIICAIVCVVLLVIYYFFKPAHTMNLKDFTSENQVLAVQLSSQPTYSYFDLTPQTGYMVLASPSGTIRAFRSGKMLSADPIWTTTGIFYGGEDSDFFTNDNGTKVLARDIKPQTEYARYPRDNGKGFMAFYGVGGTSEGYKQPVLIGDADKTESVDVRGGYMSMGTCGDTLYAIAQTNHAPNLLDQAKAVYQKHTGVSDEELAKIEHFDVLVQVYPANDPQNPQVLESIPYDSSIKHAHKMYQRYNDSIYLLSFSEQQDEGHAVLEEWNLKEHTHRIIDVVNSDGSVIDMNAHDAGGEKGVLLGSKLYFVTRTGKVFSVDITTGKAEHLYTFEILPHKGRYPLFDVTPYAVYRLDDGENDESTLDFTRYVFKTGEYEQLFKVDSLAAYRKDNARITGIAVNPKWEKSIEK
;
A
#
# COMPACT_ATOMS: atom_id res chain seq x y z
N MET A 1 -34.04 55.75 25.77
CA MET A 1 -33.11 54.70 26.08
C MET A 1 -33.56 53.30 25.61
N LYS A 2 -34.82 52.87 25.79
CA LYS A 2 -35.29 51.50 25.43
C LYS A 2 -35.17 51.13 23.94
N GLY A 3 -35.26 52.07 22.98
CA GLY A 3 -35.14 51.76 21.54
C GLY A 3 -33.70 51.40 21.11
N ARG A 4 -32.72 52.16 21.63
CA ARG A 4 -31.27 51.86 21.32
C ARG A 4 -30.79 50.52 21.86
N GLN A 5 -31.28 50.11 23.04
CA GLN A 5 -30.94 48.78 23.58
C GLN A 5 -31.55 47.64 22.76
N ARG A 6 -32.77 47.78 22.25
CA ARG A 6 -33.41 46.79 21.38
C ARG A 6 -32.69 46.66 20.03
N ALA A 7 -32.24 47.77 19.45
CA ALA A 7 -31.47 47.78 18.22
C ALA A 7 -30.08 47.08 18.41
N LEU A 8 -29.42 47.37 19.56
CA LEU A 8 -28.13 46.74 19.88
C LEU A 8 -28.24 45.21 20.06
N VAL A 9 -29.29 44.76 20.77
CA VAL A 9 -29.58 43.32 20.94
C VAL A 9 -29.84 42.66 19.59
N GLY A 10 -30.60 43.29 18.69
CA GLY A 10 -30.85 42.76 17.34
C GLY A 10 -29.58 42.60 16.51
N ILE A 11 -28.67 43.57 16.58
CA ILE A 11 -27.38 43.52 15.87
C ILE A 11 -26.51 42.37 16.43
N ILE A 12 -26.42 42.24 17.75
CA ILE A 12 -25.65 41.15 18.38
C ILE A 12 -26.20 39.77 17.97
N CYS A 13 -27.53 39.59 18.01
CA CYS A 13 -28.14 38.34 17.56
C CYS A 13 -27.85 38.04 16.08
N ALA A 14 -27.92 39.07 15.22
CA ALA A 14 -27.58 38.88 13.80
C ALA A 14 -26.11 38.46 13.59
N ILE A 15 -25.17 39.11 14.31
CA ILE A 15 -23.76 38.76 14.26
C ILE A 15 -23.53 37.30 14.76
N VAL A 16 -24.16 36.93 15.88
CA VAL A 16 -24.08 35.55 16.42
C VAL A 16 -24.64 34.53 15.42
N CYS A 17 -25.78 34.81 14.79
CA CYS A 17 -26.34 33.94 13.75
C CYS A 17 -25.42 33.82 12.54
N VAL A 18 -24.80 34.91 12.08
CA VAL A 18 -23.83 34.86 10.97
C VAL A 18 -22.61 34.06 11.36
N VAL A 19 -22.08 34.28 12.57
CA VAL A 19 -20.93 33.50 13.08
C VAL A 19 -21.29 32.01 13.19
N LEU A 20 -22.45 31.65 13.71
CA LEU A 20 -22.93 30.28 13.78
C LEU A 20 -23.12 29.64 12.40
N LEU A 21 -23.65 30.41 11.43
CA LEU A 21 -23.78 29.95 10.05
C LEU A 21 -22.44 29.75 9.38
N VAL A 22 -21.48 30.65 9.62
CA VAL A 22 -20.10 30.50 9.13
C VAL A 22 -19.45 29.29 9.77
N ILE A 23 -19.53 29.13 11.10
CA ILE A 23 -19.03 27.96 11.81
C ILE A 23 -19.71 26.70 11.24
N TYR A 24 -21.03 26.64 11.11
CA TYR A 24 -21.75 25.51 10.52
C TYR A 24 -21.27 25.19 9.11
N TYR A 25 -21.09 26.21 8.25
CA TYR A 25 -20.65 26.01 6.87
C TYR A 25 -19.23 25.47 6.78
N PHE A 26 -18.29 26.00 7.61
CA PHE A 26 -16.91 25.56 7.64
C PHE A 26 -16.72 24.20 8.36
N PHE A 27 -17.54 23.91 9.37
CA PHE A 27 -17.45 22.68 10.16
C PHE A 27 -18.54 21.66 9.82
N LYS A 28 -19.29 21.87 8.72
CA LYS A 28 -20.25 20.87 8.27
C LYS A 28 -19.52 19.55 8.05
N PRO A 29 -19.86 18.49 8.81
CA PRO A 29 -19.22 17.19 8.63
C PRO A 29 -19.46 16.67 7.21
N ALA A 30 -18.49 15.99 6.65
CA ALA A 30 -18.67 15.29 5.39
C ALA A 30 -19.83 14.30 5.52
N HIS A 31 -20.64 14.20 4.47
CA HIS A 31 -21.76 13.26 4.46
C HIS A 31 -21.21 11.83 4.40
N THR A 32 -21.53 11.03 5.42
CA THR A 32 -21.12 9.62 5.50
C THR A 32 -22.33 8.72 5.71
N MET A 33 -22.24 7.52 5.21
CA MET A 33 -23.26 6.49 5.34
C MET A 33 -23.04 5.68 6.64
N ASN A 34 -24.10 5.05 7.11
CA ASN A 34 -24.00 4.07 8.18
C ASN A 34 -23.43 2.74 7.64
N LEU A 35 -22.88 1.91 8.52
CA LEU A 35 -22.30 0.58 8.17
C LEU A 35 -23.22 -0.27 7.30
N LYS A 36 -24.53 -0.35 7.64
CA LYS A 36 -25.48 -1.21 6.91
C LYS A 36 -25.80 -0.71 5.51
N ASP A 37 -25.71 0.61 5.30
CA ASP A 37 -26.07 1.26 4.05
C ASP A 37 -24.86 1.43 3.12
N PHE A 38 -23.65 1.27 3.67
CA PHE A 38 -22.41 1.35 2.90
C PHE A 38 -22.10 -0.01 2.26
N THR A 39 -22.39 -0.12 0.97
CA THR A 39 -22.27 -1.35 0.15
C THR A 39 -21.40 -1.14 -1.08
N SER A 40 -20.82 -2.22 -1.60
CA SER A 40 -20.07 -2.22 -2.86
C SER A 40 -20.94 -2.38 -4.11
N GLU A 41 -22.25 -2.53 -3.94
CA GLU A 41 -23.16 -2.70 -5.05
C GLU A 41 -23.09 -1.53 -6.04
N ASN A 42 -22.92 -1.84 -7.33
CA ASN A 42 -22.75 -0.87 -8.42
C ASN A 42 -21.54 0.09 -8.24
N GLN A 43 -20.56 -0.27 -7.42
CA GLN A 43 -19.34 0.49 -7.25
C GLN A 43 -18.16 -0.17 -7.99
N VAL A 44 -17.24 0.65 -8.50
CA VAL A 44 -16.14 0.17 -9.36
C VAL A 44 -14.76 0.57 -8.86
N LEU A 45 -14.69 1.61 -8.01
CA LEU A 45 -13.44 2.12 -7.45
C LEU A 45 -13.61 2.35 -5.96
N ALA A 46 -12.68 1.84 -5.18
CA ALA A 46 -12.50 2.15 -3.76
C ALA A 46 -11.33 3.12 -3.59
N VAL A 47 -11.52 4.16 -2.78
CA VAL A 47 -10.51 5.18 -2.46
C VAL A 47 -10.44 5.33 -0.95
N GLN A 48 -9.28 5.06 -0.38
CA GLN A 48 -9.06 5.27 1.04
C GLN A 48 -8.37 6.62 1.29
N LEU A 49 -8.92 7.38 2.23
CA LEU A 49 -8.36 8.66 2.70
C LEU A 49 -8.03 8.55 4.18
N SER A 50 -6.92 9.15 4.59
CA SER A 50 -6.54 9.25 6.00
C SER A 50 -5.81 10.56 6.29
N SER A 51 -6.09 11.13 7.46
CA SER A 51 -5.32 12.26 7.97
C SER A 51 -3.87 11.87 8.17
N GLN A 52 -2.96 12.74 7.76
CA GLN A 52 -1.53 12.58 8.01
C GLN A 52 -1.20 12.97 9.45
N PRO A 53 -0.17 12.38 10.06
CA PRO A 53 0.25 12.79 11.37
C PRO A 53 0.77 14.22 11.30
N THR A 54 0.30 15.04 12.22
CA THR A 54 0.88 16.36 12.45
C THR A 54 1.87 16.24 13.59
N TYR A 55 3.10 16.62 13.34
CA TYR A 55 4.17 16.61 14.37
C TYR A 55 4.10 17.80 15.32
N SER A 56 3.01 18.58 15.26
CA SER A 56 2.79 19.73 16.15
C SER A 56 2.07 19.26 17.42
N TYR A 57 2.67 19.49 18.58
CA TYR A 57 2.06 19.24 19.90
C TYR A 57 0.77 20.06 20.16
N PHE A 58 0.47 21.04 19.31
CA PHE A 58 -0.67 21.94 19.43
C PHE A 58 -1.69 21.77 18.30
N ASP A 59 -1.57 20.74 17.47
CA ASP A 59 -2.53 20.53 16.40
C ASP A 59 -3.80 19.86 16.93
N LEU A 60 -4.84 20.67 17.05
CA LEU A 60 -6.19 20.26 17.44
C LEU A 60 -7.04 19.79 16.25
N THR A 61 -6.45 19.65 15.07
CA THR A 61 -7.16 19.19 13.88
C THR A 61 -7.71 17.78 14.11
N PRO A 62 -9.02 17.55 13.98
CA PRO A 62 -9.58 16.21 14.10
C PRO A 62 -8.90 15.27 13.11
N GLN A 63 -8.40 14.14 13.60
CA GLN A 63 -7.81 13.13 12.75
C GLN A 63 -8.91 12.18 12.28
N THR A 64 -9.08 12.08 10.97
CA THR A 64 -10.16 11.29 10.36
C THR A 64 -9.64 10.40 9.25
N GLY A 65 -10.44 9.42 8.87
CA GLY A 65 -10.22 8.60 7.70
C GLY A 65 -11.54 8.14 7.11
N TYR A 66 -11.53 7.95 5.82
CA TYR A 66 -12.72 7.59 5.05
C TYR A 66 -12.41 6.50 4.04
N MET A 67 -13.38 5.59 3.88
CA MET A 67 -13.48 4.76 2.68
C MET A 67 -14.53 5.39 1.77
N VAL A 68 -14.14 5.69 0.54
CA VAL A 68 -15.01 6.26 -0.50
C VAL A 68 -15.13 5.24 -1.62
N LEU A 69 -16.36 4.99 -2.06
CA LEU A 69 -16.66 4.12 -3.20
C LEU A 69 -17.24 4.97 -4.32
N ALA A 70 -16.75 4.79 -5.55
CA ALA A 70 -17.23 5.47 -6.74
C ALA A 70 -17.92 4.51 -7.70
N SER A 71 -19.06 4.93 -8.25
CA SER A 71 -19.79 4.24 -9.31
C SER A 71 -19.17 4.53 -10.69
N PRO A 72 -19.56 3.81 -11.76
CA PRO A 72 -19.12 4.12 -13.13
C PRO A 72 -19.50 5.52 -13.62
N SER A 73 -20.49 6.19 -12.99
CA SER A 73 -20.84 7.59 -13.28
C SER A 73 -19.98 8.59 -12.53
N GLY A 74 -19.06 8.15 -11.66
CA GLY A 74 -18.24 8.99 -10.80
C GLY A 74 -18.89 9.40 -9.48
N THR A 75 -20.19 9.11 -9.30
CA THR A 75 -20.89 9.41 -8.04
C THR A 75 -20.30 8.63 -6.87
N ILE A 76 -20.08 9.32 -5.75
CA ILE A 76 -19.40 8.76 -4.59
C ILE A 76 -20.33 8.48 -3.42
N ARG A 77 -19.95 7.47 -2.63
CA ARG A 77 -20.49 7.16 -1.30
C ARG A 77 -19.32 7.07 -0.34
N ALA A 78 -19.48 7.53 0.89
CA ALA A 78 -18.39 7.54 1.86
C ALA A 78 -18.82 6.94 3.19
N PHE A 79 -17.87 6.27 3.83
CA PHE A 79 -17.97 5.73 5.18
C PHE A 79 -16.79 6.23 6.01
N ARG A 80 -17.03 6.62 7.25
CA ARG A 80 -15.96 7.05 8.17
C ARG A 80 -15.29 5.84 8.81
N SER A 81 -14.10 5.49 8.34
CA SER A 81 -13.32 4.35 8.85
C SER A 81 -12.43 4.69 10.05
N GLY A 82 -12.24 6.00 10.32
CA GLY A 82 -11.21 6.44 11.25
C GLY A 82 -9.82 6.47 10.59
N LYS A 83 -8.87 7.07 11.28
CA LYS A 83 -7.51 7.30 10.80
C LYS A 83 -6.73 5.98 10.68
N MET A 84 -6.05 5.78 9.56
CA MET A 84 -5.02 4.74 9.39
C MET A 84 -3.98 5.24 8.38
N LEU A 85 -2.73 5.42 8.84
CA LEU A 85 -1.67 5.90 7.97
C LEU A 85 -1.29 4.84 6.94
N SER A 86 -1.01 5.28 5.72
CA SER A 86 -0.54 4.47 4.59
C SER A 86 -1.43 3.27 4.25
N ALA A 87 -2.69 3.24 4.74
CA ALA A 87 -3.61 2.15 4.47
C ALA A 87 -3.92 2.07 2.97
N ASP A 88 -3.92 0.85 2.45
CA ASP A 88 -4.19 0.54 1.05
C ASP A 88 -5.32 -0.50 0.99
N PRO A 89 -6.49 -0.17 0.43
CA PRO A 89 -7.58 -1.12 0.33
C PRO A 89 -7.26 -2.20 -0.70
N ILE A 90 -7.80 -3.39 -0.49
CA ILE A 90 -7.82 -4.43 -1.51
C ILE A 90 -9.27 -4.77 -1.89
N TRP A 91 -9.53 -4.83 -3.18
CA TRP A 91 -10.83 -5.28 -3.70
C TRP A 91 -10.68 -6.66 -4.30
N THR A 92 -11.34 -7.62 -3.69
CA THR A 92 -11.35 -9.01 -4.11
C THR A 92 -12.68 -9.39 -4.77
N THR A 93 -12.81 -10.61 -5.26
CA THR A 93 -14.07 -11.10 -5.82
C THR A 93 -15.20 -11.22 -4.79
N THR A 94 -14.88 -11.23 -3.49
CA THR A 94 -15.85 -11.33 -2.39
C THR A 94 -16.26 -9.98 -1.81
N GLY A 95 -15.40 -8.95 -1.92
CA GLY A 95 -15.62 -7.61 -1.39
C GLY A 95 -14.31 -6.87 -1.14
N ILE A 96 -14.42 -5.77 -0.40
CA ILE A 96 -13.33 -4.85 -0.11
C ILE A 96 -12.88 -5.04 1.34
N PHE A 97 -11.58 -5.28 1.56
CA PHE A 97 -10.96 -5.25 2.89
C PHE A 97 -10.13 -3.98 3.04
N TYR A 98 -10.28 -3.29 4.16
CA TYR A 98 -9.54 -2.05 4.46
C TYR A 98 -9.38 -1.82 5.95
N GLY A 99 -8.33 -1.09 6.33
CA GLY A 99 -8.03 -0.73 7.71
C GLY A 99 -8.69 0.60 8.12
N GLY A 100 -8.99 0.70 9.41
CA GLY A 100 -9.39 1.93 10.06
C GLY A 100 -8.75 2.07 11.44
N GLU A 101 -9.12 3.06 12.22
CA GLU A 101 -8.46 3.42 13.48
C GLU A 101 -8.51 2.30 14.53
N ASP A 102 -9.71 1.81 14.82
CA ASP A 102 -9.93 0.80 15.89
C ASP A 102 -10.27 -0.59 15.36
N SER A 103 -10.50 -0.73 14.06
CA SER A 103 -10.98 -1.98 13.45
C SER A 103 -10.60 -2.06 11.99
N ASP A 104 -10.60 -3.27 11.46
CA ASP A 104 -10.66 -3.51 10.03
C ASP A 104 -12.12 -3.61 9.58
N PHE A 105 -12.33 -3.54 8.28
CA PHE A 105 -13.66 -3.57 7.69
C PHE A 105 -13.68 -4.48 6.47
N PHE A 106 -14.83 -5.11 6.28
CA PHE A 106 -15.18 -5.84 5.06
C PHE A 106 -16.47 -5.30 4.49
N THR A 107 -16.42 -4.77 3.27
CA THR A 107 -17.59 -4.23 2.56
C THR A 107 -17.90 -5.07 1.32
N ASN A 108 -19.14 -5.51 1.19
CA ASN A 108 -19.64 -6.17 -0.01
C ASN A 108 -21.02 -5.63 -0.42
N ASP A 109 -21.70 -6.29 -1.36
CA ASP A 109 -23.00 -5.84 -1.87
C ASP A 109 -24.12 -5.90 -0.80
N ASN A 110 -23.91 -6.59 0.32
CA ASN A 110 -24.87 -6.72 1.42
C ASN A 110 -24.62 -5.75 2.59
N GLY A 111 -23.55 -4.97 2.55
CA GLY A 111 -23.20 -4.00 3.61
C GLY A 111 -21.76 -4.10 4.07
N THR A 112 -21.49 -3.44 5.17
CA THR A 112 -20.16 -3.39 5.80
C THR A 112 -20.18 -4.08 7.15
N LYS A 113 -19.22 -4.98 7.36
CA LYS A 113 -18.93 -5.64 8.63
C LYS A 113 -17.70 -5.00 9.28
N VAL A 114 -17.72 -4.88 10.61
CA VAL A 114 -16.55 -4.55 11.42
C VAL A 114 -15.80 -5.84 11.73
N LEU A 115 -14.53 -5.87 11.39
CA LEU A 115 -13.62 -6.96 11.73
C LEU A 115 -12.80 -6.51 12.94
N ALA A 116 -13.12 -7.05 14.10
CA ALA A 116 -12.43 -6.70 15.34
C ALA A 116 -10.95 -7.09 15.27
N ARG A 117 -10.10 -6.28 15.87
CA ARG A 117 -8.69 -6.60 16.08
C ARG A 117 -8.30 -6.24 17.52
N ASP A 118 -7.37 -6.99 18.07
CA ASP A 118 -6.83 -6.83 19.41
C ASP A 118 -5.60 -5.92 19.48
N ILE A 119 -5.16 -5.41 18.32
CA ILE A 119 -4.05 -4.48 18.17
C ILE A 119 -4.54 -3.06 17.85
N LYS A 120 -3.80 -2.05 18.29
CA LYS A 120 -4.03 -0.64 17.94
C LYS A 120 -2.84 -0.08 17.15
N PRO A 121 -2.77 -0.36 15.85
CA PRO A 121 -1.67 0.12 15.02
C PRO A 121 -1.82 1.61 14.72
N GLN A 122 -0.69 2.25 14.47
CA GLN A 122 -0.63 3.63 13.98
C GLN A 122 -0.57 3.69 12.45
N THR A 123 0.04 2.67 11.84
CA THR A 123 0.32 2.61 10.41
C THR A 123 0.00 1.23 9.87
N GLU A 124 -0.59 1.17 8.70
CA GLU A 124 -0.67 -0.03 7.89
C GLU A 124 0.39 0.06 6.79
N TYR A 125 1.35 -0.88 6.77
CA TYR A 125 2.40 -0.88 5.76
C TYR A 125 1.96 -1.49 4.45
N ALA A 126 1.16 -2.56 4.53
CA ALA A 126 0.65 -3.26 3.35
C ALA A 126 -0.56 -4.12 3.69
N ARG A 127 -1.37 -4.40 2.67
CA ARG A 127 -2.50 -5.34 2.72
C ARG A 127 -2.49 -6.20 1.46
N TYR A 128 -2.68 -7.51 1.64
CA TYR A 128 -2.63 -8.49 0.55
C TYR A 128 -3.85 -9.39 0.56
N PRO A 129 -4.36 -9.81 -0.61
CA PRO A 129 -5.40 -10.81 -0.70
C PRO A 129 -4.88 -12.19 -0.29
N ARG A 130 -5.76 -13.03 0.26
CA ARG A 130 -5.52 -14.39 0.70
C ARG A 130 -6.67 -15.30 0.27
N ASP A 131 -6.46 -16.63 0.20
CA ASP A 131 -7.46 -17.63 -0.11
C ASP A 131 -8.23 -17.32 -1.41
N ASN A 132 -7.49 -16.98 -2.49
CA ASN A 132 -8.07 -16.55 -3.75
C ASN A 132 -9.07 -15.39 -3.61
N GLY A 133 -8.75 -14.44 -2.72
CA GLY A 133 -9.56 -13.24 -2.46
C GLY A 133 -10.72 -13.45 -1.47
N LYS A 134 -10.76 -14.56 -0.73
CA LYS A 134 -11.74 -14.75 0.36
C LYS A 134 -11.32 -14.10 1.66
N GLY A 135 -10.03 -13.82 1.82
CA GLY A 135 -9.45 -13.22 3.01
C GLY A 135 -8.35 -12.23 2.68
N PHE A 136 -7.68 -11.76 3.73
CA PHE A 136 -6.59 -10.81 3.66
C PHE A 136 -5.50 -11.10 4.69
N MET A 137 -4.31 -10.54 4.42
CA MET A 137 -3.23 -10.34 5.38
C MET A 137 -2.87 -8.86 5.38
N ALA A 138 -2.84 -8.23 6.55
CA ALA A 138 -2.44 -6.83 6.71
C ALA A 138 -1.26 -6.72 7.66
N PHE A 139 -0.29 -5.91 7.29
CA PHE A 139 0.94 -5.70 8.01
C PHE A 139 0.95 -4.32 8.65
N TYR A 140 1.13 -4.27 9.98
CA TYR A 140 0.97 -3.06 10.76
C TYR A 140 2.25 -2.66 11.50
N GLY A 141 2.38 -1.36 11.78
CA GLY A 141 3.34 -0.80 12.73
C GLY A 141 2.64 -0.30 13.98
N VAL A 142 3.04 -0.80 15.12
CA VAL A 142 2.55 -0.35 16.44
C VAL A 142 3.56 0.55 17.16
N GLY A 143 4.71 0.82 16.53
CA GLY A 143 5.78 1.63 17.08
C GLY A 143 6.75 0.85 17.96
N GLY A 144 7.70 1.57 18.58
CA GLY A 144 8.70 1.01 19.47
C GLY A 144 8.09 0.63 20.82
N THR A 145 8.46 -0.53 21.33
CA THR A 145 8.15 -1.00 22.67
C THR A 145 9.43 -1.20 23.47
N SER A 146 9.35 -1.46 24.78
CA SER A 146 10.52 -1.83 25.61
C SER A 146 11.23 -3.10 25.13
N GLU A 147 10.54 -3.94 24.34
CA GLU A 147 11.07 -5.18 23.78
C GLU A 147 11.56 -5.05 22.32
N GLY A 148 11.57 -3.82 21.77
CA GLY A 148 11.94 -3.51 20.40
C GLY A 148 10.75 -3.12 19.53
N TYR A 149 10.97 -3.09 18.23
CA TYR A 149 9.95 -2.73 17.26
C TYR A 149 9.01 -3.92 17.00
N LYS A 150 7.70 -3.71 17.15
CA LYS A 150 6.68 -4.73 16.89
C LYS A 150 5.93 -4.41 15.60
N GLN A 151 5.80 -5.44 14.77
CA GLN A 151 5.15 -5.37 13.47
C GLN A 151 4.12 -6.51 13.34
N PRO A 152 2.94 -6.37 13.97
CA PRO A 152 1.93 -7.43 13.91
C PRO A 152 1.38 -7.60 12.49
N VAL A 153 1.09 -8.85 12.16
CA VAL A 153 0.36 -9.25 10.96
C VAL A 153 -1.05 -9.64 11.37
N LEU A 154 -2.05 -8.99 10.80
CA LEU A 154 -3.44 -9.36 10.94
C LEU A 154 -3.85 -10.25 9.77
N ILE A 155 -4.38 -11.43 10.10
CA ILE A 155 -4.88 -12.39 9.12
C ILE A 155 -6.38 -12.52 9.32
N GLY A 156 -7.15 -12.42 8.24
CA GLY A 156 -8.60 -12.47 8.38
C GLY A 156 -9.34 -12.87 7.11
N ASP A 157 -10.61 -13.07 7.30
CA ASP A 157 -11.62 -13.23 6.25
C ASP A 157 -12.82 -12.28 6.51
N ALA A 158 -13.93 -12.50 5.85
CA ALA A 158 -15.14 -11.68 6.02
C ALA A 158 -15.82 -11.81 7.39
N ASP A 159 -15.40 -12.74 8.25
CA ASP A 159 -16.10 -13.07 9.50
C ASP A 159 -15.21 -12.94 10.73
N LYS A 160 -13.91 -13.17 10.60
CA LYS A 160 -12.96 -13.19 11.73
C LYS A 160 -11.58 -12.69 11.34
N THR A 161 -10.85 -12.28 12.38
CA THR A 161 -9.44 -11.88 12.29
C THR A 161 -8.63 -12.56 13.39
N GLU A 162 -7.36 -12.73 13.13
CA GLU A 162 -6.35 -13.21 14.06
C GLU A 162 -5.10 -12.36 13.90
N SER A 163 -4.53 -11.86 14.99
CA SER A 163 -3.25 -11.16 14.95
C SER A 163 -2.10 -12.08 15.34
N VAL A 164 -1.01 -11.91 14.60
CA VAL A 164 0.24 -12.62 14.81
C VAL A 164 1.32 -11.60 15.07
N ASP A 165 1.88 -11.60 16.28
CA ASP A 165 3.01 -10.73 16.61
C ASP A 165 4.27 -11.25 15.93
N VAL A 166 4.86 -10.40 15.07
CA VAL A 166 6.11 -10.71 14.39
C VAL A 166 7.20 -9.78 14.92
N ARG A 167 8.31 -10.37 15.34
CA ARG A 167 9.50 -9.62 15.80
C ARG A 167 10.49 -9.47 14.65
N GLY A 168 10.96 -8.26 14.44
CA GLY A 168 12.03 -7.96 13.51
C GLY A 168 11.81 -6.63 12.78
N GLY A 169 12.91 -6.04 12.32
CA GLY A 169 12.90 -4.90 11.41
C GLY A 169 12.91 -5.39 9.96
N TYR A 170 11.73 -5.63 9.38
CA TYR A 170 11.64 -6.04 7.98
C TYR A 170 11.78 -4.84 7.05
N MET A 171 12.67 -4.96 6.05
CA MET A 171 12.93 -3.90 5.08
C MET A 171 11.86 -3.87 3.99
N SER A 172 11.41 -5.05 3.58
CA SER A 172 10.31 -5.19 2.64
C SER A 172 9.50 -6.45 2.95
N MET A 173 8.25 -6.51 2.46
CA MET A 173 7.35 -7.61 2.72
C MET A 173 6.36 -7.76 1.57
N GLY A 174 5.98 -8.99 1.26
CA GLY A 174 4.99 -9.27 0.24
C GLY A 174 4.51 -10.71 0.24
N THR A 175 3.42 -10.98 -0.47
CA THR A 175 2.84 -12.32 -0.53
C THR A 175 3.10 -13.02 -1.86
N CYS A 176 3.30 -14.34 -1.78
CA CYS A 176 3.20 -15.23 -2.92
C CYS A 176 2.13 -16.27 -2.61
N GLY A 177 0.93 -16.08 -3.15
CA GLY A 177 -0.25 -16.83 -2.73
C GLY A 177 -0.60 -16.54 -1.27
N ASP A 178 -0.79 -17.58 -0.46
CA ASP A 178 -1.14 -17.45 0.96
C ASP A 178 0.08 -17.40 1.89
N THR A 179 1.27 -17.29 1.33
CA THR A 179 2.52 -17.20 2.10
C THR A 179 3.03 -15.77 2.10
N LEU A 180 3.31 -15.24 3.28
CA LEU A 180 3.93 -13.94 3.49
C LEU A 180 5.43 -14.11 3.66
N TYR A 181 6.19 -13.45 2.80
CA TYR A 181 7.64 -13.38 2.85
C TYR A 181 8.13 -11.99 3.20
N ALA A 182 9.33 -11.90 3.72
CA ALA A 182 9.97 -10.62 3.98
C ALA A 182 11.48 -10.71 3.75
N ILE A 183 12.10 -9.58 3.42
CA ILE A 183 13.54 -9.39 3.55
C ILE A 183 13.82 -8.67 4.86
N ALA A 184 14.73 -9.23 5.63
CA ALA A 184 15.23 -8.62 6.85
C ALA A 184 16.75 -8.49 6.77
N GLN A 185 17.28 -7.48 7.45
CA GLN A 185 18.71 -7.29 7.65
C GLN A 185 19.05 -7.59 9.09
N THR A 186 20.03 -8.45 9.34
CA THR A 186 20.34 -8.91 10.70
C THR A 186 20.87 -7.81 11.63
N ASN A 187 21.34 -6.67 11.10
CA ASN A 187 21.64 -5.48 11.89
C ASN A 187 20.38 -4.81 12.49
N HIS A 188 19.21 -4.95 11.83
CA HIS A 188 17.91 -4.46 12.30
C HIS A 188 17.05 -5.58 12.94
N ALA A 189 17.38 -6.84 12.66
CA ALA A 189 16.73 -8.04 13.18
C ALA A 189 17.76 -9.01 13.79
N PRO A 190 18.44 -8.62 14.90
CA PRO A 190 19.55 -9.41 15.46
C PRO A 190 19.14 -10.79 15.96
N ASN A 191 17.85 -11.00 16.26
CA ASN A 191 17.30 -12.32 16.60
C ASN A 191 17.38 -13.34 15.46
N LEU A 192 17.59 -12.90 14.22
CA LEU A 192 17.72 -13.79 13.05
C LEU A 192 19.18 -14.15 12.73
N LEU A 193 20.17 -13.54 13.39
CA LEU A 193 21.58 -13.68 13.04
C LEU A 193 22.08 -15.12 13.12
N ASP A 194 21.73 -15.86 14.17
CA ASP A 194 22.18 -17.24 14.34
C ASP A 194 21.55 -18.16 13.29
N GLN A 195 20.27 -17.97 12.98
CA GLN A 195 19.61 -18.70 11.89
C GLN A 195 20.24 -18.34 10.53
N ALA A 196 20.52 -17.07 10.28
CA ALA A 196 21.15 -16.59 9.05
C ALA A 196 22.50 -17.26 8.83
N LYS A 197 23.36 -17.27 9.86
CA LYS A 197 24.65 -17.96 9.81
C LYS A 197 24.54 -19.45 9.52
N ALA A 198 23.63 -20.12 10.21
CA ALA A 198 23.42 -21.55 10.03
C ALA A 198 22.90 -21.91 8.63
N VAL A 199 21.97 -21.11 8.08
CA VAL A 199 21.44 -21.27 6.72
C VAL A 199 22.53 -21.02 5.68
N TYR A 200 23.27 -19.90 5.81
CA TYR A 200 24.35 -19.56 4.89
C TYR A 200 25.43 -20.63 4.85
N GLN A 201 25.92 -21.05 6.02
CA GLN A 201 26.95 -22.10 6.12
C GLN A 201 26.47 -23.42 5.52
N LYS A 202 25.23 -23.82 5.82
CA LYS A 202 24.64 -25.07 5.27
C LYS A 202 24.59 -25.07 3.75
N HIS A 203 24.24 -23.93 3.13
CA HIS A 203 24.03 -23.85 1.68
C HIS A 203 25.32 -23.58 0.90
N THR A 204 26.28 -22.85 1.50
CA THR A 204 27.55 -22.49 0.82
C THR A 204 28.73 -23.40 1.18
N GLY A 205 28.67 -24.11 2.32
CA GLY A 205 29.80 -24.91 2.84
C GLY A 205 30.97 -24.05 3.36
N VAL A 206 30.76 -22.75 3.60
CA VAL A 206 31.79 -21.84 4.09
C VAL A 206 32.34 -22.31 5.44
N SER A 207 33.63 -22.11 5.69
CA SER A 207 34.26 -22.48 6.95
C SER A 207 33.82 -21.56 8.12
N ASP A 208 33.95 -22.06 9.36
CA ASP A 208 33.64 -21.26 10.55
C ASP A 208 34.49 -19.98 10.61
N GLU A 209 35.73 -20.03 10.13
CA GLU A 209 36.65 -18.89 10.10
C GLU A 209 36.17 -17.80 9.10
N GLU A 210 35.67 -18.20 7.94
CA GLU A 210 35.13 -17.28 6.94
C GLU A 210 33.77 -16.74 7.38
N LEU A 211 32.90 -17.61 7.94
CA LEU A 211 31.62 -17.21 8.49
C LEU A 211 31.75 -16.16 9.63
N ALA A 212 32.78 -16.29 10.46
CA ALA A 212 33.04 -15.36 11.55
C ALA A 212 33.39 -13.94 11.08
N LYS A 213 33.81 -13.76 9.83
CA LYS A 213 34.12 -12.46 9.22
C LYS A 213 32.90 -11.71 8.71
N ILE A 214 31.75 -12.41 8.59
CA ILE A 214 30.51 -11.81 8.13
C ILE A 214 29.72 -11.30 9.34
N GLU A 215 29.58 -9.98 9.45
CA GLU A 215 28.91 -9.33 10.58
C GLU A 215 27.38 -9.33 10.40
N HIS A 216 26.91 -9.08 9.17
CA HIS A 216 25.49 -8.92 8.87
C HIS A 216 25.07 -9.67 7.60
N PHE A 217 23.81 -10.04 7.57
CA PHE A 217 23.19 -10.77 6.46
C PHE A 217 21.91 -10.08 6.02
N ASP A 218 21.63 -10.15 4.71
CA ASP A 218 20.28 -10.05 4.19
C ASP A 218 19.65 -11.44 4.18
N VAL A 219 18.44 -11.56 4.67
CA VAL A 219 17.75 -12.84 4.81
C VAL A 219 16.36 -12.79 4.20
N LEU A 220 16.03 -13.83 3.44
CA LEU A 220 14.64 -14.10 3.06
C LEU A 220 13.99 -14.94 4.15
N VAL A 221 12.92 -14.42 4.75
CA VAL A 221 12.17 -15.11 5.79
C VAL A 221 10.75 -15.42 5.37
N GLN A 222 10.22 -16.55 5.83
CA GLN A 222 8.80 -16.85 5.77
C GLN A 222 8.15 -16.37 7.07
N VAL A 223 7.33 -15.33 6.97
CA VAL A 223 6.66 -14.71 8.11
C VAL A 223 5.37 -15.45 8.45
N TYR A 224 4.62 -15.88 7.41
CA TYR A 224 3.38 -16.63 7.58
C TYR A 224 3.17 -17.61 6.39
N PRO A 225 2.65 -18.84 6.62
CA PRO A 225 2.45 -19.46 7.92
C PRO A 225 3.77 -19.74 8.62
N ALA A 226 3.80 -19.64 9.94
CA ALA A 226 4.98 -19.91 10.75
C ALA A 226 4.61 -20.75 11.97
N ASN A 227 5.50 -21.69 12.34
CA ASN A 227 5.35 -22.49 13.56
C ASN A 227 5.57 -21.62 14.81
N ASP A 228 6.48 -20.66 14.73
CA ASP A 228 6.75 -19.65 15.75
C ASP A 228 6.84 -18.27 15.06
N PRO A 229 5.77 -17.47 15.12
CA PRO A 229 5.74 -16.16 14.49
C PRO A 229 6.75 -15.16 15.07
N GLN A 230 7.21 -15.36 16.31
CA GLN A 230 8.21 -14.50 16.94
C GLN A 230 9.63 -14.81 16.46
N ASN A 231 9.84 -16.01 15.93
CA ASN A 231 11.09 -16.45 15.31
C ASN A 231 10.78 -17.04 13.93
N PRO A 232 10.45 -16.20 12.94
CA PRO A 232 10.11 -16.67 11.60
C PRO A 232 11.27 -17.43 10.99
N GLN A 233 10.96 -18.38 10.12
CA GLN A 233 11.94 -19.24 9.49
C GLN A 233 12.77 -18.45 8.48
N VAL A 234 14.08 -18.41 8.67
CA VAL A 234 15.04 -17.99 7.63
C VAL A 234 15.10 -19.08 6.57
N LEU A 235 14.74 -18.73 5.34
CA LEU A 235 14.78 -19.65 4.20
C LEU A 235 16.12 -19.60 3.49
N GLU A 236 16.61 -18.38 3.24
CA GLU A 236 17.87 -18.10 2.56
C GLU A 236 18.58 -16.94 3.25
N SER A 237 19.90 -16.90 3.09
CA SER A 237 20.76 -15.91 3.72
C SER A 237 21.96 -15.62 2.83
N ILE A 238 22.30 -14.34 2.69
CA ILE A 238 23.49 -13.85 1.98
C ILE A 238 24.20 -12.77 2.83
N PRO A 239 25.50 -12.56 2.65
CA PRO A 239 26.17 -11.41 3.24
C PRO A 239 25.46 -10.11 2.84
N TYR A 240 25.32 -9.21 3.81
CA TYR A 240 24.65 -7.91 3.61
C TYR A 240 25.32 -7.08 2.52
N ASP A 241 24.52 -6.58 1.58
CA ASP A 241 24.93 -5.64 0.53
C ASP A 241 24.22 -4.31 0.67
N SER A 242 24.94 -3.28 1.07
CA SER A 242 24.38 -1.94 1.26
C SER A 242 23.99 -1.24 -0.04
N SER A 243 24.44 -1.72 -1.19
CA SER A 243 24.09 -1.15 -2.50
C SER A 243 22.68 -1.51 -2.95
N ILE A 244 22.09 -2.59 -2.41
CA ILE A 244 20.74 -3.01 -2.78
C ILE A 244 19.71 -2.42 -1.81
N LYS A 245 18.69 -1.75 -2.38
CA LYS A 245 17.57 -1.19 -1.64
C LYS A 245 16.30 -1.94 -2.02
N HIS A 246 15.75 -2.66 -1.07
CA HIS A 246 14.56 -3.49 -1.29
C HIS A 246 13.32 -2.62 -1.50
N ALA A 247 12.61 -2.85 -2.61
CA ALA A 247 11.31 -2.22 -2.85
C ALA A 247 10.24 -2.88 -1.97
N HIS A 248 9.35 -2.07 -1.42
CA HIS A 248 8.26 -2.56 -0.61
C HIS A 248 7.20 -3.25 -1.50
N LYS A 249 6.69 -4.43 -1.13
CA LYS A 249 5.45 -5.05 -1.61
C LYS A 249 5.46 -5.84 -2.94
N MET A 250 6.49 -5.81 -3.78
CA MET A 250 6.46 -6.54 -5.06
C MET A 250 7.19 -7.87 -5.01
N TYR A 251 6.63 -8.84 -4.29
CA TYR A 251 7.10 -10.23 -4.26
C TYR A 251 6.34 -11.07 -5.28
N GLN A 252 7.05 -11.78 -6.11
CA GLN A 252 6.46 -12.65 -7.14
C GLN A 252 7.10 -14.03 -7.08
N ARG A 253 6.28 -15.08 -7.13
CA ARG A 253 6.78 -16.44 -7.22
C ARG A 253 6.72 -16.93 -8.65
N TYR A 254 7.84 -17.40 -9.14
CA TYR A 254 7.91 -18.05 -10.44
C TYR A 254 8.78 -19.29 -10.32
N ASN A 255 8.22 -20.47 -10.63
CA ASN A 255 8.85 -21.77 -10.38
C ASN A 255 9.28 -21.92 -8.91
N ASP A 256 10.56 -22.27 -8.69
CA ASP A 256 11.15 -22.49 -7.36
C ASP A 256 11.77 -21.21 -6.76
N SER A 257 11.62 -20.07 -7.43
CA SER A 257 12.23 -18.79 -7.02
C SER A 257 11.20 -17.75 -6.57
N ILE A 258 11.63 -16.89 -5.67
CA ILE A 258 10.95 -15.65 -5.29
C ILE A 258 11.73 -14.50 -5.91
N TYR A 259 11.02 -13.63 -6.62
CA TYR A 259 11.56 -12.44 -7.26
C TYR A 259 11.04 -11.18 -6.57
N LEU A 260 11.94 -10.23 -6.38
CA LEU A 260 11.63 -8.90 -5.90
C LEU A 260 12.14 -7.87 -6.89
N LEU A 261 11.32 -6.87 -7.20
CA LEU A 261 11.83 -5.66 -7.84
C LEU A 261 12.46 -4.78 -6.77
N SER A 262 13.73 -4.48 -6.95
CA SER A 262 14.54 -3.66 -6.07
C SER A 262 15.28 -2.61 -6.88
N PHE A 263 16.09 -1.79 -6.25
CA PHE A 263 17.00 -0.90 -6.97
C PHE A 263 18.39 -0.96 -6.36
N SER A 264 19.38 -0.90 -7.24
CA SER A 264 20.77 -0.74 -6.86
C SER A 264 21.11 0.75 -6.80
N GLU A 265 21.71 1.20 -5.70
CA GLU A 265 22.11 2.58 -5.51
C GLU A 265 23.62 2.65 -5.36
N GLN A 266 24.31 3.09 -6.40
CA GLN A 266 25.74 3.31 -6.42
C GLN A 266 26.01 4.78 -6.74
N GLN A 267 26.67 5.50 -5.84
CA GLN A 267 27.13 6.90 -6.03
C GLN A 267 26.02 7.87 -6.47
N ASP A 268 24.83 7.80 -5.84
CA ASP A 268 23.64 8.61 -6.13
C ASP A 268 22.95 8.32 -7.48
N GLU A 269 23.43 7.36 -8.24
CA GLU A 269 22.74 6.84 -9.43
C GLU A 269 22.07 5.51 -9.09
N GLY A 270 20.74 5.46 -9.20
CA GLY A 270 19.94 4.28 -8.92
C GLY A 270 19.43 3.63 -10.20
N HIS A 271 19.47 2.32 -10.28
CA HIS A 271 18.83 1.57 -11.36
C HIS A 271 18.02 0.38 -10.85
N ALA A 272 17.02 -0.02 -11.63
CA ALA A 272 16.17 -1.13 -11.30
C ALA A 272 16.93 -2.46 -11.38
N VAL A 273 16.73 -3.31 -10.38
CA VAL A 273 17.22 -4.69 -10.35
C VAL A 273 16.13 -5.64 -9.94
N LEU A 274 16.22 -6.89 -10.36
CA LEU A 274 15.44 -7.99 -9.82
C LEU A 274 16.35 -8.82 -8.91
N GLU A 275 15.89 -9.04 -7.69
CA GLU A 275 16.50 -10.04 -6.82
C GLU A 275 15.80 -11.37 -7.03
N GLU A 276 16.54 -12.41 -7.33
CA GLU A 276 16.06 -13.79 -7.36
C GLU A 276 16.58 -14.56 -6.17
N TRP A 277 15.68 -15.14 -5.41
CA TRP A 277 15.95 -16.06 -4.31
C TRP A 277 15.43 -17.45 -4.71
N ASN A 278 16.33 -18.33 -5.17
CA ASN A 278 15.96 -19.67 -5.57
C ASN A 278 15.95 -20.62 -4.36
N LEU A 279 14.76 -21.03 -3.94
CA LEU A 279 14.56 -21.83 -2.73
C LEU A 279 14.96 -23.30 -2.88
N LYS A 280 15.12 -23.79 -4.13
CA LYS A 280 15.50 -25.18 -4.40
C LYS A 280 17.00 -25.33 -4.55
N GLU A 281 17.61 -24.44 -5.31
CA GLU A 281 19.05 -24.46 -5.58
C GLU A 281 19.85 -23.70 -4.51
N HIS A 282 19.15 -23.03 -3.57
CA HIS A 282 19.74 -22.23 -2.49
C HIS A 282 20.71 -21.16 -3.02
N THR A 283 20.28 -20.42 -4.04
CA THR A 283 21.09 -19.39 -4.67
C THR A 283 20.37 -18.06 -4.66
N HIS A 284 21.15 -16.99 -4.60
CA HIS A 284 20.70 -15.64 -4.78
C HIS A 284 21.44 -14.97 -5.92
N ARG A 285 20.75 -14.17 -6.73
CA ARG A 285 21.37 -13.36 -7.76
C ARG A 285 20.64 -12.05 -7.95
N ILE A 286 21.41 -11.05 -8.34
CA ILE A 286 20.90 -9.75 -8.80
C ILE A 286 20.90 -9.78 -10.33
N ILE A 287 19.78 -9.37 -10.92
CA ILE A 287 19.57 -9.30 -12.36
C ILE A 287 19.29 -7.83 -12.70
N ASP A 288 20.16 -7.20 -13.48
CA ASP A 288 19.93 -5.85 -13.95
C ASP A 288 18.67 -5.78 -14.83
N VAL A 289 17.83 -4.78 -14.58
CA VAL A 289 16.67 -4.50 -15.42
C VAL A 289 17.11 -3.55 -16.54
N VAL A 290 17.14 -4.10 -17.77
CA VAL A 290 17.70 -3.41 -18.92
C VAL A 290 16.70 -3.26 -20.06
N ASN A 291 16.76 -2.14 -20.75
CA ASN A 291 16.04 -1.90 -22.00
C ASN A 291 16.55 -2.83 -23.13
N SER A 292 15.86 -2.83 -24.26
CA SER A 292 16.24 -3.64 -25.43
C SER A 292 17.60 -3.27 -26.02
N ASP A 293 18.09 -2.06 -25.79
CA ASP A 293 19.41 -1.58 -26.20
C ASP A 293 20.53 -1.90 -25.18
N GLY A 294 20.19 -2.53 -24.07
CA GLY A 294 21.11 -2.90 -22.98
C GLY A 294 21.35 -1.78 -21.96
N SER A 295 20.73 -0.60 -22.10
CA SER A 295 20.79 0.44 -21.07
C SER A 295 19.97 0.03 -19.86
N VAL A 296 20.47 0.33 -18.64
CA VAL A 296 19.74 0.08 -17.40
C VAL A 296 18.52 0.99 -17.27
N ILE A 297 17.50 0.55 -16.56
CA ILE A 297 16.36 1.40 -16.24
C ILE A 297 16.71 2.23 -15.01
N ASP A 298 16.80 3.54 -15.20
CA ASP A 298 16.97 4.50 -14.12
C ASP A 298 15.76 4.40 -13.13
N MET A 299 16.06 4.04 -11.90
CA MET A 299 15.10 3.93 -10.82
C MET A 299 15.78 4.22 -9.49
N ASN A 300 15.26 5.18 -8.78
CA ASN A 300 15.73 5.54 -7.44
C ASN A 300 14.63 5.35 -6.38
N ALA A 301 14.94 5.67 -5.13
CA ALA A 301 14.00 5.54 -4.02
C ALA A 301 12.68 6.32 -4.23
N HIS A 302 12.68 7.40 -5.00
CA HIS A 302 11.47 8.17 -5.31
C HIS A 302 10.61 7.49 -6.37
N ASP A 303 11.23 6.80 -7.32
CA ASP A 303 10.52 6.06 -8.37
C ASP A 303 10.00 4.71 -7.88
N ALA A 304 10.71 4.08 -6.94
CA ALA A 304 10.39 2.77 -6.38
C ALA A 304 9.07 2.74 -5.55
N GLY A 305 8.47 3.90 -5.29
CA GLY A 305 7.19 4.00 -4.57
C GLY A 305 5.96 3.49 -5.34
N GLY A 306 6.14 2.91 -6.52
CA GLY A 306 5.11 2.14 -7.23
C GLY A 306 5.00 0.74 -6.61
N GLU A 307 4.21 0.61 -5.56
CA GLU A 307 4.22 -0.56 -4.68
C GLU A 307 3.39 -1.73 -5.21
N LYS A 308 2.81 -1.61 -6.41
CA LYS A 308 1.92 -2.61 -7.00
C LYS A 308 2.46 -3.11 -8.33
N GLY A 309 2.42 -4.42 -8.51
CA GLY A 309 2.77 -5.07 -9.75
C GLY A 309 2.10 -6.44 -9.86
N VAL A 310 2.01 -6.96 -11.08
CA VAL A 310 1.41 -8.26 -11.37
C VAL A 310 2.30 -9.08 -12.28
N LEU A 311 2.45 -10.36 -11.97
CA LEU A 311 3.16 -11.32 -12.79
C LEU A 311 2.20 -12.04 -13.72
N LEU A 312 2.43 -11.94 -15.03
CA LEU A 312 1.68 -12.63 -16.06
C LEU A 312 2.64 -13.51 -16.89
N GLY A 313 2.62 -14.81 -16.65
CA GLY A 313 3.67 -15.71 -17.16
C GLY A 313 5.02 -15.38 -16.53
N SER A 314 6.05 -15.09 -17.33
CA SER A 314 7.36 -14.62 -16.86
C SER A 314 7.51 -13.10 -16.84
N LYS A 315 6.47 -12.34 -17.24
CA LYS A 315 6.53 -10.88 -17.29
C LYS A 315 5.90 -10.23 -16.07
N LEU A 316 6.70 -9.45 -15.34
CA LEU A 316 6.25 -8.57 -14.27
C LEU A 316 5.83 -7.22 -14.88
N TYR A 317 4.57 -6.85 -14.71
CA TYR A 317 4.04 -5.54 -15.06
C TYR A 317 3.96 -4.67 -13.81
N PHE A 318 4.51 -3.47 -13.88
CA PHE A 318 4.48 -2.53 -12.75
C PHE A 318 4.46 -1.09 -13.23
N VAL A 319 4.14 -0.18 -12.34
CA VAL A 319 4.17 1.26 -12.55
C VAL A 319 5.05 1.91 -11.49
N THR A 320 5.91 2.84 -11.92
CA THR A 320 6.69 3.66 -10.98
C THR A 320 5.82 4.76 -10.39
N ARG A 321 6.24 5.32 -9.26
CA ARG A 321 5.58 6.48 -8.66
C ARG A 321 5.51 7.68 -9.60
N THR A 322 6.47 7.79 -10.51
CA THR A 322 6.52 8.83 -11.57
C THR A 322 5.66 8.50 -12.79
N GLY A 323 4.87 7.42 -12.76
CA GLY A 323 3.87 7.08 -13.78
C GLY A 323 4.41 6.32 -14.98
N LYS A 324 5.67 5.88 -14.97
CA LYS A 324 6.21 5.04 -16.03
C LYS A 324 5.74 3.59 -15.85
N VAL A 325 5.14 3.00 -16.87
CA VAL A 325 4.67 1.61 -16.90
C VAL A 325 5.68 0.76 -17.65
N PHE A 326 6.08 -0.34 -17.03
CA PHE A 326 7.03 -1.30 -17.60
C PHE A 326 6.47 -2.73 -17.59
N SER A 327 6.93 -3.54 -18.54
CA SER A 327 6.95 -4.98 -18.42
C SER A 327 8.40 -5.46 -18.36
N VAL A 328 8.70 -6.39 -17.45
CA VAL A 328 10.05 -6.96 -17.26
C VAL A 328 9.96 -8.47 -17.27
N ASP A 329 10.73 -9.14 -18.13
CA ASP A 329 10.90 -10.59 -18.04
C ASP A 329 11.77 -10.91 -16.82
N ILE A 330 11.19 -11.55 -15.81
CA ILE A 330 11.84 -11.76 -14.50
C ILE A 330 13.02 -12.74 -14.57
N THR A 331 13.13 -13.54 -15.64
CA THR A 331 14.23 -14.51 -15.78
C THR A 331 15.45 -13.90 -16.43
N THR A 332 15.27 -12.85 -17.23
CA THR A 332 16.34 -12.22 -18.03
C THR A 332 16.62 -10.77 -17.67
N GLY A 333 15.74 -10.11 -16.92
CA GLY A 333 15.81 -8.67 -16.64
C GLY A 333 15.46 -7.77 -17.83
N LYS A 334 15.10 -8.34 -18.99
CA LYS A 334 14.73 -7.54 -20.16
C LYS A 334 13.42 -6.81 -19.94
N ALA A 335 13.48 -5.50 -20.04
CA ALA A 335 12.36 -4.61 -19.84
C ALA A 335 11.89 -3.96 -21.13
N GLU A 336 10.62 -3.61 -21.14
CA GLU A 336 9.96 -2.82 -22.15
C GLU A 336 9.19 -1.69 -21.47
N HIS A 337 9.48 -0.44 -21.86
CA HIS A 337 8.69 0.71 -21.46
C HIS A 337 7.40 0.72 -22.27
N LEU A 338 6.25 0.59 -21.61
CA LEU A 338 4.94 0.44 -22.27
C LEU A 338 4.22 1.78 -22.42
N TYR A 339 4.24 2.60 -21.34
CA TYR A 339 3.50 3.85 -21.29
C TYR A 339 4.04 4.78 -20.20
N THR A 340 3.78 6.08 -20.34
CA THR A 340 4.01 7.06 -19.27
C THR A 340 2.74 7.86 -19.04
N PHE A 341 2.16 7.75 -17.85
CA PHE A 341 1.11 8.67 -17.42
C PHE A 341 1.72 10.07 -17.24
N GLU A 342 1.09 11.07 -17.85
CA GLU A 342 1.48 12.45 -17.60
C GLU A 342 1.15 12.82 -16.15
N ILE A 343 2.16 13.08 -15.33
CA ILE A 343 2.01 13.48 -13.94
C ILE A 343 2.27 14.98 -13.87
N LEU A 344 1.25 15.71 -13.47
CA LEU A 344 1.39 17.10 -13.11
C LEU A 344 1.82 17.17 -11.64
N PRO A 345 3.07 17.56 -11.32
CA PRO A 345 3.56 17.58 -9.94
C PRO A 345 2.91 18.74 -9.17
N HIS A 346 1.74 18.49 -8.59
CA HIS A 346 1.08 19.45 -7.71
C HIS A 346 1.57 19.27 -6.27
N LYS A 347 2.42 20.17 -5.79
CA LYS A 347 2.84 20.30 -4.37
C LYS A 347 3.32 18.99 -3.70
N GLY A 348 4.05 18.15 -4.46
CA GLY A 348 4.60 16.88 -3.94
C GLY A 348 3.57 15.77 -3.76
N ARG A 349 2.42 15.86 -4.41
CA ARG A 349 1.41 14.81 -4.50
C ARG A 349 1.60 14.02 -5.78
N TYR A 350 1.48 12.72 -5.66
CA TYR A 350 1.55 11.78 -6.78
C TYR A 350 0.19 11.13 -6.97
N PRO A 351 -0.18 10.79 -8.21
CA PRO A 351 -1.37 9.99 -8.46
C PRO A 351 -1.26 8.63 -7.76
N LEU A 352 -2.39 8.03 -7.45
CA LEU A 352 -2.48 6.69 -6.91
C LEU A 352 -2.69 5.70 -8.06
N PHE A 353 -2.03 4.56 -7.96
CA PHE A 353 -2.12 3.50 -8.95
C PHE A 353 -2.69 2.22 -8.34
N ASP A 354 -3.42 1.47 -9.16
CA ASP A 354 -3.73 0.07 -8.92
C ASP A 354 -3.31 -0.75 -10.15
N VAL A 355 -2.70 -1.90 -9.92
CA VAL A 355 -2.20 -2.78 -11.00
C VAL A 355 -2.94 -4.10 -10.91
N THR A 356 -3.64 -4.43 -11.96
CA THR A 356 -4.42 -5.66 -12.09
C THR A 356 -3.84 -6.55 -13.20
N PRO A 357 -4.35 -7.76 -13.40
CA PRO A 357 -3.92 -8.59 -14.54
C PRO A 357 -4.23 -7.99 -15.93
N TYR A 358 -5.03 -6.94 -16.01
CA TYR A 358 -5.48 -6.38 -17.30
C TYR A 358 -4.89 -5.00 -17.58
N ALA A 359 -4.68 -4.19 -16.55
CA ALA A 359 -4.35 -2.78 -16.72
C ALA A 359 -3.63 -2.17 -15.52
N VAL A 360 -3.01 -1.02 -15.75
CA VAL A 360 -2.66 -0.05 -14.71
C VAL A 360 -3.76 1.00 -14.65
N TYR A 361 -4.38 1.14 -13.50
CA TYR A 361 -5.37 2.18 -13.20
C TYR A 361 -4.70 3.33 -12.47
N ARG A 362 -5.15 4.55 -12.78
CA ARG A 362 -4.67 5.78 -12.16
C ARG A 362 -5.83 6.61 -11.67
N LEU A 363 -5.75 7.08 -10.43
CA LEU A 363 -6.58 8.16 -9.89
C LEU A 363 -5.68 9.35 -9.59
N ASP A 364 -6.02 10.51 -10.16
CA ASP A 364 -5.30 11.74 -9.84
C ASP A 364 -5.53 12.16 -8.39
N ASP A 365 -4.47 12.57 -7.71
CA ASP A 365 -4.56 13.18 -6.38
C ASP A 365 -4.59 14.71 -6.51
N GLY A 366 -5.59 15.22 -7.22
CA GLY A 366 -5.76 16.65 -7.53
C GLY A 366 -5.65 17.59 -6.33
N GLU A 367 -5.71 18.89 -6.56
CA GLU A 367 -5.71 19.89 -5.50
C GLU A 367 -6.95 19.73 -4.59
N ASN A 368 -6.86 20.18 -3.33
CA ASN A 368 -7.93 20.01 -2.33
C ASN A 368 -9.29 20.60 -2.73
N ASP A 369 -9.27 21.53 -3.67
CA ASP A 369 -10.42 22.31 -4.16
C ASP A 369 -10.91 21.87 -5.55
N GLU A 370 -10.25 20.87 -6.20
CA GLU A 370 -10.74 20.34 -7.46
C GLU A 370 -12.11 19.70 -7.32
N SER A 371 -12.97 20.00 -8.26
CA SER A 371 -14.35 19.52 -8.26
C SER A 371 -14.47 18.05 -8.61
N THR A 372 -13.54 17.52 -9.39
CA THR A 372 -13.52 16.11 -9.84
C THR A 372 -12.09 15.61 -10.03
N LEU A 373 -11.90 14.28 -9.96
CA LEU A 373 -10.62 13.62 -10.20
C LEU A 373 -10.74 12.69 -11.40
N ASP A 374 -9.73 12.71 -12.28
CA ASP A 374 -9.71 11.82 -13.45
C ASP A 374 -9.33 10.40 -13.01
N PHE A 375 -10.17 9.43 -13.41
CA PHE A 375 -9.90 8.01 -13.29
C PHE A 375 -9.66 7.43 -14.68
N THR A 376 -8.45 6.90 -14.87
CA THR A 376 -7.92 6.50 -16.18
C THR A 376 -7.26 5.14 -16.09
N ARG A 377 -7.00 4.48 -17.24
CA ARG A 377 -6.23 3.24 -17.29
C ARG A 377 -5.34 3.14 -18.54
N TYR A 378 -4.30 2.31 -18.41
CA TYR A 378 -3.53 1.78 -19.53
C TYR A 378 -3.71 0.27 -19.60
N VAL A 379 -4.22 -0.24 -20.73
CA VAL A 379 -4.60 -1.64 -20.95
C VAL A 379 -3.43 -2.43 -21.54
N PHE A 380 -2.98 -3.47 -20.86
CA PHE A 380 -1.80 -4.25 -21.29
C PHE A 380 -1.98 -4.94 -22.64
N LYS A 381 -3.17 -5.48 -22.92
CA LYS A 381 -3.47 -6.27 -24.13
C LYS A 381 -3.47 -5.41 -25.41
N THR A 382 -4.02 -4.21 -25.32
CA THR A 382 -4.20 -3.33 -26.49
C THR A 382 -3.12 -2.25 -26.59
N GLY A 383 -2.44 -1.93 -25.48
CA GLY A 383 -1.50 -0.81 -25.40
C GLY A 383 -2.20 0.55 -25.42
N GLU A 384 -3.49 0.59 -25.11
CA GLU A 384 -4.29 1.82 -25.20
C GLU A 384 -4.45 2.47 -23.82
N TYR A 385 -4.41 3.80 -23.84
CA TYR A 385 -4.80 4.64 -22.71
C TYR A 385 -6.28 5.00 -22.84
N GLU A 386 -7.01 4.90 -21.75
CA GLU A 386 -8.44 5.23 -21.71
C GLU A 386 -8.77 6.12 -20.50
N GLN A 387 -9.52 7.19 -20.75
CA GLN A 387 -10.20 7.92 -19.68
C GLN A 387 -11.53 7.22 -19.41
N LEU A 388 -11.71 6.72 -18.19
CA LEU A 388 -12.91 5.96 -17.82
C LEU A 388 -14.05 6.87 -17.38
N PHE A 389 -13.82 7.66 -16.35
CA PHE A 389 -14.79 8.63 -15.84
C PHE A 389 -14.09 9.63 -14.88
N LYS A 390 -14.85 10.65 -14.50
CA LYS A 390 -14.44 11.59 -13.45
C LYS A 390 -15.11 11.22 -12.14
N VAL A 391 -14.32 11.05 -11.09
CA VAL A 391 -14.80 10.86 -9.73
C VAL A 391 -15.25 12.20 -9.16
N ASP A 392 -16.41 12.25 -8.53
CA ASP A 392 -16.92 13.44 -7.86
C ASP A 392 -15.93 13.96 -6.80
N SER A 393 -16.05 15.24 -6.47
CA SER A 393 -15.13 15.92 -5.57
C SER A 393 -14.96 15.22 -4.22
N LEU A 394 -13.70 14.95 -3.86
CA LEU A 394 -13.32 14.47 -2.55
C LEU A 394 -13.00 15.60 -1.55
N ALA A 395 -13.18 16.87 -1.92
CA ALA A 395 -12.82 18.02 -1.11
C ALA A 395 -13.48 18.02 0.29
N ALA A 396 -14.72 17.53 0.39
CA ALA A 396 -15.43 17.42 1.67
C ALA A 396 -14.75 16.47 2.67
N TYR A 397 -14.03 15.46 2.17
CA TYR A 397 -13.34 14.42 2.95
C TYR A 397 -11.87 14.75 3.20
N ARG A 398 -11.34 15.82 2.58
CA ARG A 398 -9.94 16.27 2.71
C ARG A 398 -9.75 17.42 3.71
N LYS A 399 -10.81 17.91 4.33
CA LYS A 399 -10.79 19.09 5.21
C LYS A 399 -9.80 18.97 6.38
N ASP A 400 -9.62 17.78 6.91
CA ASP A 400 -8.78 17.50 8.07
C ASP A 400 -7.38 17.03 7.66
N ASN A 401 -6.79 17.60 6.61
CA ASN A 401 -5.52 17.19 6.02
C ASN A 401 -5.49 15.71 5.61
N ALA A 402 -6.65 15.13 5.30
CA ALA A 402 -6.71 13.76 4.81
C ALA A 402 -6.23 13.69 3.34
N ARG A 403 -5.38 12.71 3.08
CA ARG A 403 -4.85 12.41 1.74
C ARG A 403 -5.38 11.06 1.29
N ILE A 404 -5.43 10.86 0.00
CA ILE A 404 -5.65 9.53 -0.55
C ILE A 404 -4.43 8.69 -0.20
N THR A 405 -4.64 7.53 0.41
CA THR A 405 -3.59 6.60 0.82
C THR A 405 -3.50 5.40 -0.10
N GLY A 406 -4.61 5.01 -0.74
CA GLY A 406 -4.64 3.89 -1.67
C GLY A 406 -5.94 3.83 -2.45
N ILE A 407 -5.90 3.08 -3.55
CA ILE A 407 -7.06 2.78 -4.39
C ILE A 407 -7.14 1.29 -4.71
N ALA A 408 -8.35 0.79 -4.96
CA ALA A 408 -8.57 -0.57 -5.45
C ALA A 408 -9.73 -0.62 -6.46
N VAL A 409 -9.56 -1.39 -7.52
CA VAL A 409 -10.53 -1.55 -8.61
C VAL A 409 -11.37 -2.81 -8.40
N ASN A 410 -12.67 -2.73 -8.71
CA ASN A 410 -13.57 -3.87 -8.62
C ASN A 410 -13.24 -4.92 -9.69
N PRO A 411 -12.77 -6.13 -9.33
CA PRO A 411 -12.35 -7.13 -10.30
C PRO A 411 -13.54 -7.73 -11.11
N LYS A 412 -14.77 -7.63 -10.60
CA LYS A 412 -15.95 -8.07 -11.34
C LYS A 412 -16.32 -7.08 -12.44
N TRP A 413 -16.28 -5.78 -12.12
CA TRP A 413 -16.50 -4.72 -13.09
C TRP A 413 -15.41 -4.72 -14.16
N GLU A 414 -14.16 -4.83 -13.77
CA GLU A 414 -13.03 -4.91 -14.67
C GLU A 414 -13.21 -6.01 -15.71
N LYS A 415 -13.53 -7.25 -15.29
CA LYS A 415 -13.84 -8.35 -16.22
C LYS A 415 -15.00 -8.07 -17.16
N SER A 416 -15.95 -7.20 -16.78
CA SER A 416 -17.10 -6.87 -17.60
C SER A 416 -16.76 -5.92 -18.74
N ILE A 417 -15.71 -5.10 -18.59
CA ILE A 417 -15.26 -4.13 -19.61
C ILE A 417 -14.11 -4.67 -20.48
N GLU A 418 -13.55 -5.84 -20.17
CA GLU A 418 -12.48 -6.52 -20.92
C GLU A 418 -13.01 -7.40 -22.08
N LYS A 419 -14.29 -7.31 -22.42
CA LYS A 419 -14.91 -8.03 -23.53
C LYS A 419 -14.73 -7.27 -24.82
#